data_0cc9e10323c918337daa48e83bab31e8
#
_entry.id   0cc9e10323c918337daa48e83bab31e8
#
_cell.length_a   1.000
_cell.length_b   1.000
_cell.length_c   1.000
_cell.angle_alpha   90.00
_cell.angle_beta   90.00
_cell.angle_gamma   90.00
#
_symmetry.space_group_name_H-M   'P 1'
#
loop_
_entity.id
_entity.type
_entity.pdbx_description
1 polymer ?
#
loop_
_entity_poly.entity_id
_entity_poly.type
_entity_poly.pdbx_seq_one_letter_code
_entity_poly.pdbx_strand_id
1 'polypeptide(L)'
;MKDNIVTIDGPSASGKGTLARNIAKYLGFEILDSGLLYRVYAYLYDCGIEHAQITETINQDITFKSDESGIVVLKEKNNITDELRKESTAKAASKISALLETRENLMLLQRGFYSPKGLVADGRDMGTVVFPNACLLYTSPSPRDS
;
A
#
# COMPACT_ATOMS: atom_id res chain seq x y z
N MET A 1 -18.74 -15.76 -0.20
CA MET A 1 -19.07 -14.41 -0.68
C MET A 1 -17.77 -13.66 -1.03
N LYS A 2 -17.73 -13.02 -2.17
CA LYS A 2 -16.53 -12.22 -2.57
C LYS A 2 -16.56 -10.89 -1.82
N ASP A 3 -15.40 -10.47 -1.38
CA ASP A 3 -15.24 -9.16 -0.75
C ASP A 3 -15.34 -8.04 -1.79
N ASN A 4 -15.80 -6.85 -1.37
CA ASN A 4 -15.83 -5.67 -2.23
C ASN A 4 -14.41 -5.10 -2.39
N ILE A 5 -13.56 -5.86 -3.08
CA ILE A 5 -12.16 -5.53 -3.29
C ILE A 5 -11.83 -5.61 -4.77
N VAL A 6 -11.22 -4.55 -5.28
CA VAL A 6 -10.61 -4.50 -6.61
C VAL A 6 -9.11 -4.56 -6.41
N THR A 7 -8.44 -5.53 -7.00
CA THR A 7 -6.98 -5.62 -6.92
C THR A 7 -6.37 -5.23 -8.24
N ILE A 8 -5.30 -4.45 -8.17
CA ILE A 8 -4.54 -3.99 -9.34
C ILE A 8 -3.09 -4.38 -9.11
N ASP A 9 -2.64 -5.40 -9.84
CA ASP A 9 -1.29 -5.92 -9.71
C ASP A 9 -0.43 -5.49 -10.90
N GLY A 10 0.83 -5.20 -10.64
CA GLY A 10 1.76 -4.85 -11.68
C GLY A 10 2.89 -3.97 -11.18
N PRO A 11 3.88 -3.70 -12.05
CA PRO A 11 5.01 -2.84 -11.69
C PRO A 11 4.57 -1.39 -11.50
N SER A 12 5.27 -0.68 -10.62
CA SER A 12 4.91 0.70 -10.27
C SER A 12 5.02 1.68 -11.44
N ALA A 13 5.82 1.35 -12.46
CA ALA A 13 6.06 2.24 -13.61
C ALA A 13 4.99 2.18 -14.69
N SER A 14 3.91 1.41 -14.49
CA SER A 14 2.90 1.15 -15.53
C SER A 14 1.69 2.08 -15.49
N GLY A 15 1.71 3.13 -14.66
CA GLY A 15 0.55 4.01 -14.50
C GLY A 15 -0.58 3.45 -13.65
N LYS A 16 -0.35 2.30 -13.01
CA LYS A 16 -1.41 1.64 -12.25
C LYS A 16 -1.86 2.42 -11.01
N GLY A 17 -0.99 3.24 -10.45
CA GLY A 17 -1.36 4.09 -9.30
C GLY A 17 -2.45 5.08 -9.67
N THR A 18 -2.33 5.72 -10.84
CA THR A 18 -3.35 6.64 -11.34
C THR A 18 -4.65 5.90 -11.62
N LEU A 19 -4.56 4.73 -12.24
CA LEU A 19 -5.72 3.88 -12.49
C LEU A 19 -6.42 3.51 -11.19
N ALA A 20 -5.65 3.08 -10.19
CA ALA A 20 -6.19 2.69 -8.89
C ALA A 20 -6.96 3.85 -8.23
N ARG A 21 -6.38 5.05 -8.23
CA ARG A 21 -7.04 6.22 -7.65
C ARG A 21 -8.32 6.58 -8.39
N ASN A 22 -8.30 6.50 -9.72
CA ASN A 22 -9.48 6.80 -10.52
C ASN A 22 -10.61 5.80 -10.26
N ILE A 23 -10.29 4.51 -10.15
CA ILE A 23 -11.27 3.48 -9.84
C ILE A 23 -11.84 3.68 -8.43
N ALA A 24 -10.97 3.95 -7.46
CA ALA A 24 -11.41 4.18 -6.08
C ALA A 24 -12.36 5.37 -5.99
N LYS A 25 -12.03 6.46 -6.68
CA LYS A 25 -12.88 7.65 -6.72
C LYS A 25 -14.23 7.36 -7.38
N TYR A 26 -14.21 6.65 -8.50
CA TYR A 26 -15.42 6.32 -9.26
C TYR A 26 -16.37 5.44 -8.43
N LEU A 27 -15.82 4.43 -7.73
CA LEU A 27 -16.62 3.49 -6.95
C LEU A 27 -16.91 3.98 -5.53
N GLY A 28 -16.25 5.05 -5.08
CA GLY A 28 -16.36 5.48 -3.68
C GLY A 28 -15.66 4.53 -2.71
N PHE A 29 -14.64 3.81 -3.17
CA PHE A 29 -13.90 2.85 -2.36
C PHE A 29 -12.69 3.51 -1.71
N GLU A 30 -12.23 2.92 -0.61
CA GLU A 30 -10.94 3.26 -0.03
C GLU A 30 -9.81 2.73 -0.92
N ILE A 31 -8.59 3.22 -0.71
CA ILE A 31 -7.44 2.80 -1.51
C ILE A 31 -6.30 2.33 -0.61
N LEU A 32 -5.66 1.24 -1.02
CA LEU A 32 -4.42 0.75 -0.43
C LEU A 32 -3.33 0.79 -1.51
N ASP A 33 -2.28 1.56 -1.26
CA ASP A 33 -1.05 1.51 -2.04
C ASP A 33 -0.03 0.68 -1.24
N SER A 34 0.17 -0.55 -1.66
CA SER A 34 1.03 -1.50 -0.97
C SER A 34 2.49 -1.03 -0.94
N GLY A 35 2.99 -0.54 -2.07
CA GLY A 35 4.37 -0.03 -2.13
C GLY A 35 4.61 1.11 -1.17
N LEU A 36 3.64 2.02 -1.06
CA LEU A 36 3.72 3.13 -0.12
C LEU A 36 3.70 2.63 1.33
N LEU A 37 2.88 1.64 1.62
CA LEU A 37 2.82 1.04 2.96
C LEU A 37 4.16 0.42 3.36
N TYR A 38 4.84 -0.25 2.43
CA TYR A 38 6.19 -0.79 2.67
C TYR A 38 7.18 0.32 2.99
N ARG A 39 7.07 1.48 2.32
CA ARG A 39 7.94 2.62 2.59
C ARG A 39 7.67 3.25 3.95
N VAL A 40 6.41 3.33 4.36
CA VAL A 40 6.03 3.80 5.70
C VAL A 40 6.64 2.88 6.75
N TYR A 41 6.53 1.58 6.55
CA TYR A 41 7.10 0.59 7.48
C TYR A 41 8.62 0.79 7.64
N ALA A 42 9.33 0.90 6.51
CA ALA A 42 10.78 1.10 6.53
C ALA A 42 11.17 2.41 7.18
N TYR A 43 10.43 3.48 6.89
CA TYR A 43 10.66 4.79 7.50
C TYR A 43 10.56 4.73 9.03
N LEU A 44 9.52 4.09 9.54
CA LEU A 44 9.33 3.97 10.98
C LEU A 44 10.41 3.09 11.63
N TYR A 45 10.79 2.02 10.95
CA TYR A 45 11.87 1.16 11.43
C TYR A 45 13.19 1.94 11.52
N ASP A 46 13.50 2.75 10.50
CA ASP A 46 14.69 3.60 10.51
C ASP A 46 14.63 4.71 11.57
N CYS A 47 13.43 5.10 12.00
CA CYS A 47 13.23 6.03 13.10
C CYS A 47 13.45 5.37 14.48
N GLY A 48 13.74 4.06 14.53
CA GLY A 48 14.01 3.36 15.77
C GLY A 48 12.82 2.58 16.33
N ILE A 49 11.72 2.48 15.60
CA ILE A 49 10.55 1.73 16.09
C ILE A 49 10.75 0.25 15.75
N GLU A 50 10.63 -0.61 16.74
CA GLU A 50 10.82 -2.04 16.58
C GLU A 50 9.67 -2.70 15.83
N HIS A 51 9.95 -3.83 15.16
CA HIS A 51 8.96 -4.59 14.41
C HIS A 51 7.67 -4.85 15.20
N ALA A 52 7.82 -5.22 16.47
CA ALA A 52 6.66 -5.54 17.32
C ALA A 52 5.73 -4.35 17.56
N GLN A 53 6.19 -3.13 17.32
CA GLN A 53 5.44 -1.91 17.58
C GLN A 53 5.03 -1.15 16.33
N ILE A 54 5.62 -1.49 15.17
CA ILE A 54 5.37 -0.75 13.93
C ILE A 54 3.90 -0.86 13.51
N THR A 55 3.31 -2.04 13.60
CA THR A 55 1.91 -2.26 13.21
C THR A 55 0.98 -1.33 14.01
N GLU A 56 1.16 -1.28 15.32
CA GLU A 56 0.36 -0.42 16.18
C GLU A 56 0.60 1.06 15.86
N THR A 57 1.85 1.44 15.63
CA THR A 57 2.21 2.82 15.28
C THR A 57 1.53 3.24 13.98
N ILE A 58 1.53 2.38 12.97
CA ILE A 58 0.86 2.68 11.70
C ILE A 58 -0.65 2.85 11.92
N ASN A 59 -1.26 1.96 12.68
CA ASN A 59 -2.70 2.03 12.93
C ASN A 59 -3.11 3.27 13.73
N GLN A 60 -2.26 3.73 14.65
CA GLN A 60 -2.60 4.84 15.52
C GLN A 60 -2.15 6.20 15.00
N ASP A 61 -0.95 6.28 14.40
CA ASP A 61 -0.30 7.56 14.12
C ASP A 61 -0.23 7.91 12.64
N ILE A 62 -0.46 6.95 11.74
CA ILE A 62 -0.33 7.19 10.30
C ILE A 62 -1.70 7.33 9.67
N THR A 63 -1.87 8.41 8.89
CA THR A 63 -3.09 8.66 8.12
C THR A 63 -2.73 8.74 6.64
N PHE A 64 -3.48 8.03 5.81
CA PHE A 64 -3.34 8.07 4.37
C PHE A 64 -4.53 8.85 3.78
N LYS A 65 -4.23 9.89 2.99
CA LYS A 65 -5.25 10.70 2.32
C LYS A 65 -4.99 10.68 0.83
N SER A 66 -6.02 10.43 0.04
CA SER A 66 -5.91 10.45 -1.42
C SER A 66 -6.45 11.76 -1.96
N ASP A 67 -5.69 12.43 -2.82
CA ASP A 67 -6.12 13.61 -3.55
C ASP A 67 -5.81 13.47 -5.04
N GLU A 68 -6.03 14.50 -5.81
CA GLU A 68 -5.84 14.45 -7.27
C GLU A 68 -4.38 14.23 -7.66
N SER A 69 -3.44 14.67 -6.82
CA SER A 69 -2.01 14.54 -7.11
C SER A 69 -1.41 13.22 -6.62
N GLY A 70 -2.14 12.45 -5.80
CA GLY A 70 -1.66 11.19 -5.27
C GLY A 70 -2.09 10.96 -3.84
N ILE A 71 -1.33 10.11 -3.14
CA ILE A 71 -1.60 9.80 -1.75
C ILE A 71 -0.66 10.61 -0.86
N VAL A 72 -1.23 11.30 0.12
CA VAL A 72 -0.51 12.06 1.13
C VAL A 72 -0.48 11.24 2.41
N VAL A 73 0.67 11.16 3.04
CA VAL A 73 0.87 10.40 4.29
C VAL A 73 1.21 11.37 5.42
N LEU A 74 0.44 11.28 6.49
CA LEU A 74 0.65 12.07 7.68
C LEU A 74 1.04 11.16 8.85
N LYS A 75 2.10 11.54 9.56
CA LYS A 75 2.43 10.93 10.85
C LYS A 75 1.97 11.91 11.91
N GLU A 76 0.91 11.55 12.62
CA GLU A 76 0.17 12.47 13.49
C GLU A 76 -0.31 13.66 12.64
N LYS A 77 0.27 14.84 12.77
CA LYS A 77 -0.08 16.02 11.97
C LYS A 77 1.00 16.39 10.96
N ASN A 78 2.11 15.66 10.93
CA ASN A 78 3.26 15.97 10.09
C ASN A 78 3.16 15.25 8.75
N ASN A 79 3.26 16.00 7.64
CA ASN A 79 3.28 15.42 6.31
C ASN A 79 4.67 14.82 6.04
N ILE A 80 4.73 13.50 5.91
CA ILE A 80 5.97 12.77 5.64
C ILE A 80 6.06 12.26 4.21
N THR A 81 5.16 12.68 3.34
CA THR A 81 5.08 12.16 1.98
C THR A 81 6.39 12.30 1.21
N ASP A 82 7.04 13.45 1.29
CA ASP A 82 8.29 13.69 0.58
C ASP A 82 9.42 12.79 1.09
N GLU A 83 9.46 12.53 2.40
CA GLU A 83 10.43 11.59 2.98
C GLU A 83 10.25 10.19 2.42
N LEU A 84 8.99 9.77 2.22
CA LEU A 84 8.70 8.45 1.70
C LEU A 84 9.05 8.29 0.22
N ARG A 85 9.12 9.40 -0.52
CA ARG A 85 9.46 9.39 -1.95
C ARG A 85 10.94 9.33 -2.21
N LYS A 86 11.79 9.53 -1.21
CA LYS A 86 13.24 9.49 -1.36
C LYS A 86 13.70 8.11 -1.81
N GLU A 87 14.74 8.09 -2.63
CA GLU A 87 15.35 6.84 -3.08
C GLU A 87 15.89 6.04 -1.90
N SER A 88 16.42 6.72 -0.88
CA SER A 88 16.89 6.06 0.35
C SER A 88 15.79 5.28 1.04
N THR A 89 14.57 5.83 1.07
CA THR A 89 13.42 5.14 1.66
C THR A 89 13.01 3.94 0.81
N ALA A 90 13.04 4.07 -0.51
CA ALA A 90 12.75 2.96 -1.41
C ALA A 90 13.75 1.81 -1.23
N LYS A 91 15.03 2.13 -1.06
CA LYS A 91 16.07 1.12 -0.80
C LYS A 91 15.87 0.46 0.55
N ALA A 92 15.54 1.24 1.58
CA ALA A 92 15.26 0.70 2.92
C ALA A 92 14.06 -0.24 2.88
N ALA A 93 13.00 0.12 2.16
CA ALA A 93 11.81 -0.71 2.01
C ALA A 93 12.14 -2.02 1.30
N SER A 94 12.92 -1.96 0.23
CA SER A 94 13.34 -3.15 -0.50
C SER A 94 14.16 -4.08 0.37
N LYS A 95 15.08 -3.53 1.16
CA LYS A 95 15.94 -4.31 2.06
C LYS A 95 15.13 -4.97 3.18
N ILE A 96 14.27 -4.21 3.85
CA ILE A 96 13.51 -4.71 5.00
C ILE A 96 12.44 -5.72 4.57
N SER A 97 11.94 -5.62 3.33
CA SER A 97 10.92 -6.54 2.82
C SER A 97 11.41 -7.97 2.69
N ALA A 98 12.73 -8.20 2.73
CA ALA A 98 13.29 -9.54 2.73
C ALA A 98 13.11 -10.27 4.07
N LEU A 99 12.84 -9.54 5.15
CA LEU A 99 12.67 -10.13 6.47
C LEU A 99 11.27 -10.75 6.62
N LEU A 100 11.23 -11.97 7.16
CA LEU A 100 9.95 -12.66 7.37
C LEU A 100 9.03 -11.86 8.28
N GLU A 101 9.56 -11.30 9.36
CA GLU A 101 8.78 -10.52 10.32
C GLU A 101 8.11 -9.30 9.65
N THR A 102 8.85 -8.62 8.77
CA THR A 102 8.30 -7.51 7.99
C THR A 102 7.12 -7.96 7.13
N ARG A 103 7.30 -9.07 6.40
CA ARG A 103 6.27 -9.58 5.50
C ARG A 103 5.02 -10.03 6.24
N GLU A 104 5.20 -10.65 7.40
CA GLU A 104 4.06 -11.06 8.24
C GLU A 104 3.29 -9.85 8.76
N ASN A 105 3.99 -8.85 9.27
CA ASN A 105 3.37 -7.62 9.76
C ASN A 105 2.65 -6.87 8.64
N LEU A 106 3.27 -6.79 7.47
CA LEU A 106 2.66 -6.10 6.33
C LEU A 106 1.47 -6.86 5.77
N MET A 107 1.46 -8.17 5.85
CA MET A 107 0.28 -8.95 5.46
C MET A 107 -0.92 -8.57 6.33
N LEU A 108 -0.72 -8.50 7.63
CA LEU A 108 -1.79 -8.11 8.56
C LEU A 108 -2.23 -6.67 8.34
N LEU A 109 -1.28 -5.76 8.13
CA LEU A 109 -1.58 -4.36 7.87
C LEU A 109 -2.40 -4.17 6.59
N GLN A 110 -1.99 -4.83 5.51
CA GLN A 110 -2.69 -4.75 4.24
C GLN A 110 -4.11 -5.28 4.34
N ARG A 111 -4.30 -6.42 4.98
CA ARG A 111 -5.63 -6.99 5.19
C ARG A 111 -6.50 -6.11 6.08
N GLY A 112 -5.88 -5.36 6.99
CA GLY A 112 -6.57 -4.42 7.84
C GLY A 112 -7.14 -3.20 7.11
N PHE A 113 -6.72 -2.95 5.88
CA PHE A 113 -7.29 -1.89 5.05
C PHE A 113 -8.69 -2.23 4.52
N TYR A 114 -9.10 -3.49 4.61
CA TYR A 114 -10.43 -3.87 4.14
C TYR A 114 -11.51 -3.05 4.83
N SER A 115 -12.47 -2.61 4.02
CA SER A 115 -13.59 -1.80 4.49
C SER A 115 -14.87 -2.31 3.84
N PRO A 116 -15.99 -2.41 4.57
CA PRO A 116 -17.28 -2.75 3.97
C PRO A 116 -17.70 -1.80 2.86
N LYS A 117 -17.19 -0.57 2.87
CA LYS A 117 -17.39 0.41 1.81
C LYS A 117 -16.76 -0.03 0.50
N GLY A 118 -15.69 -0.81 0.58
CA GLY A 118 -14.95 -1.29 -0.57
C GLY A 118 -13.50 -0.82 -0.55
N LEU A 119 -12.63 -1.57 -1.23
CA LEU A 119 -11.19 -1.30 -1.24
C LEU A 119 -10.63 -1.53 -2.64
N VAL A 120 -9.81 -0.58 -3.11
CA VAL A 120 -8.94 -0.79 -4.27
C VAL A 120 -7.54 -1.03 -3.73
N ALA A 121 -6.99 -2.20 -3.99
CA ALA A 121 -5.66 -2.59 -3.51
C ALA A 121 -4.68 -2.60 -4.69
N ASP A 122 -3.72 -1.70 -4.65
CA ASP A 122 -2.70 -1.50 -5.67
C ASP A 122 -1.37 -2.02 -5.15
N GLY A 123 -0.75 -2.96 -5.86
CA GLY A 123 0.53 -3.51 -5.44
C GLY A 123 0.99 -4.66 -6.30
N ARG A 124 1.63 -5.63 -5.66
CA ARG A 124 2.03 -6.89 -6.26
C ARG A 124 1.39 -8.03 -5.48
N ASP A 125 0.95 -9.06 -6.19
CA ASP A 125 0.31 -10.24 -5.60
C ASP A 125 -0.93 -9.90 -4.75
N MET A 126 -1.59 -8.78 -5.05
CA MET A 126 -2.78 -8.36 -4.31
C MET A 126 -3.93 -9.33 -4.51
N GLY A 127 -4.15 -9.77 -5.75
CA GLY A 127 -5.25 -10.67 -6.08
C GLY A 127 -4.93 -12.14 -5.89
N THR A 128 -3.66 -12.52 -5.67
CA THR A 128 -3.26 -13.91 -5.51
C THR A 128 -2.91 -14.27 -4.08
N VAL A 129 -2.33 -13.35 -3.33
CA VAL A 129 -1.83 -13.61 -1.98
C VAL A 129 -2.57 -12.79 -0.92
N VAL A 130 -2.62 -11.46 -1.09
CA VAL A 130 -3.16 -10.59 -0.02
C VAL A 130 -4.68 -10.67 0.03
N PHE A 131 -5.35 -10.57 -1.11
CA PHE A 131 -6.81 -10.57 -1.21
C PHE A 131 -7.30 -11.58 -2.24
N PRO A 132 -7.16 -12.88 -1.97
CA PRO A 132 -7.55 -13.91 -2.94
C PRO A 132 -9.06 -13.95 -3.21
N ASN A 133 -9.87 -13.33 -2.37
CA ASN A 133 -11.32 -13.28 -2.53
C ASN A 133 -11.80 -11.97 -3.18
N ALA A 134 -10.91 -11.22 -3.82
CA ALA A 134 -11.28 -9.98 -4.50
C ALA A 134 -12.34 -10.23 -5.57
N CYS A 135 -13.27 -9.30 -5.72
CA CYS A 135 -14.34 -9.42 -6.71
C CYS A 135 -13.90 -9.07 -8.13
N LEU A 136 -12.82 -8.31 -8.27
CA LEU A 136 -12.28 -7.94 -9.59
C LEU A 136 -10.76 -7.92 -9.50
N LEU A 137 -10.13 -8.59 -10.45
CA LEU A 137 -8.67 -8.69 -10.56
C LEU A 137 -8.23 -8.00 -11.84
N TYR A 138 -7.29 -7.09 -11.73
CA TYR A 138 -6.64 -6.44 -12.87
C TYR A 138 -5.14 -6.61 -12.73
N THR A 139 -4.49 -7.07 -13.79
CA THR A 139 -3.04 -7.19 -13.83
C THR A 139 -2.51 -6.28 -14.92
N SER A 140 -1.74 -5.27 -14.53
CA SER A 140 -1.11 -4.36 -15.47
C SER A 140 0.00 -5.07 -16.22
N PRO A 141 0.07 -4.94 -17.56
CA PRO A 141 1.15 -5.58 -18.31
C PRO A 141 2.50 -4.97 -17.95
N SER A 142 3.54 -5.81 -18.00
CA SER A 142 4.90 -5.34 -17.89
C SER A 142 5.22 -4.40 -19.08
N PRO A 143 6.05 -3.36 -18.90
CA PRO A 143 6.46 -2.51 -20.03
C PRO A 143 7.10 -3.28 -21.19
N ARG A 144 7.62 -4.48 -20.92
CA ARG A 144 8.22 -5.33 -21.96
C ARG A 144 7.21 -6.13 -22.76
N ASP A 145 5.97 -6.22 -22.31
CA ASP A 145 4.93 -7.03 -22.93
C ASP A 145 4.01 -6.22 -23.84
N SER A 146 4.31 -4.95 -23.97
CA SER A 146 3.54 -4.06 -24.84
C SER A 146 3.93 -4.14 -26.29
#